data_a3bf9648074b8373ae1625b82b65d4e1
#
_entry.id   a3bf9648074b8373ae1625b82b65d4e1
#
_cell.length_a   1.000
_cell.length_b   1.000
_cell.length_c   1.000
_cell.angle_alpha   90.00
_cell.angle_beta   90.00
_cell.angle_gamma   90.00
#
_symmetry.space_group_name_H-M   'P 1'
#
loop_
_entity.id
_entity.type
_entity.pdbx_description
1 polymer ?
#
loop_
_entity_poly.entity_id
_entity_poly.type
_entity_poly.pdbx_seq_one_letter_code
_entity_poly.pdbx_strand_id
1 'polypeptide(L)'
;MFLEGRLETLDFITLISFLTYSNKTGILEISINHNEGLIFICNGEIYNVYYNRKWGKDALFEIMLYEYIDFCFIEGNYKGERRIWDSSEKIILELLKDYDERKAFELSPINI
;
A
#
# COMPACT_ATOMS: atom_id res chain seq x y z
N MET A 1 18.74 0.68 0.01
CA MET A 1 17.88 1.10 1.13
C MET A 1 17.11 -0.09 1.65
N PHE A 2 16.98 -0.20 2.94
CA PHE A 2 16.24 -1.27 3.60
C PHE A 2 15.48 -0.65 4.77
N LEU A 3 14.17 -0.89 4.82
CA LEU A 3 13.30 -0.38 5.90
C LEU A 3 12.38 -1.48 6.35
N GLU A 4 12.17 -1.60 7.65
CA GLU A 4 11.17 -2.54 8.16
C GLU A 4 10.51 -1.99 9.42
N GLY A 5 9.33 -2.49 9.72
CA GLY A 5 8.59 -2.09 10.91
C GLY A 5 7.13 -2.48 10.86
N ARG A 6 6.37 -1.89 11.79
CA ARG A 6 4.92 -2.02 11.84
C ARG A 6 4.32 -0.63 11.86
N LEU A 7 3.35 -0.37 11.01
CA LEU A 7 2.68 0.92 10.90
C LEU A 7 1.17 0.77 10.89
N GLU A 8 0.50 1.77 11.44
CA GLU A 8 -0.94 1.93 11.22
C GLU A 8 -1.18 2.30 9.77
N THR A 9 -2.39 2.07 9.29
CA THR A 9 -2.75 2.23 7.88
C THR A 9 -2.37 3.59 7.31
N LEU A 10 -2.68 4.68 8.00
CA LEU A 10 -2.38 6.03 7.49
C LEU A 10 -0.88 6.24 7.35
N ASP A 11 -0.10 5.80 8.33
CA ASP A 11 1.36 5.91 8.27
C ASP A 11 1.94 5.00 7.19
N PHE A 12 1.30 3.87 6.93
CA PHE A 12 1.70 2.99 5.84
C PHE A 12 1.46 3.65 4.47
N ILE A 13 0.34 4.34 4.30
CA ILE A 13 0.08 5.13 3.09
C ILE A 13 1.14 6.22 2.94
N THR A 14 1.55 6.85 4.04
CA THR A 14 2.62 7.85 4.02
C THR A 14 3.95 7.23 3.59
N LEU A 15 4.26 6.02 4.05
CA LEU A 15 5.45 5.30 3.62
C LEU A 15 5.42 5.06 2.10
N ILE A 16 4.30 4.60 1.57
CA ILE A 16 4.16 4.40 0.13
C ILE A 16 4.36 5.72 -0.62
N SER A 17 3.78 6.81 -0.11
CA SER A 17 3.96 8.14 -0.69
C SER A 17 5.43 8.54 -0.73
N PHE A 18 6.17 8.29 0.35
CA PHE A 18 7.60 8.57 0.41
C PHE A 18 8.36 7.78 -0.65
N LEU A 19 8.10 6.46 -0.75
CA LEU A 19 8.82 5.61 -1.68
C LEU A 19 8.54 6.00 -3.14
N THR A 20 7.30 6.33 -3.45
CA THR A 20 6.93 6.74 -4.81
C THR A 20 7.45 8.13 -5.15
N TYR A 21 7.35 9.08 -4.23
CA TYR A 21 7.86 10.43 -4.44
C TYR A 21 9.38 10.44 -4.60
N SER A 22 10.08 9.56 -3.88
CA SER A 22 11.53 9.44 -3.96
C SER A 22 12.01 8.61 -5.15
N ASN A 23 11.11 8.23 -6.05
CA ASN A 23 11.41 7.44 -7.26
C ASN A 23 12.14 6.14 -6.95
N LYS A 24 11.79 5.48 -5.87
CA LYS A 24 12.41 4.22 -5.48
C LYS A 24 11.97 3.07 -6.37
N THR A 25 12.83 2.07 -6.46
CA THR A 25 12.53 0.79 -7.11
C THR A 25 12.82 -0.31 -6.11
N GLY A 26 11.86 -1.16 -5.87
CA GLY A 26 12.03 -2.25 -4.92
C GLY A 26 10.72 -2.99 -4.64
N ILE A 27 10.81 -3.86 -3.66
CA ILE A 27 9.66 -4.67 -3.24
C ILE A 27 9.34 -4.34 -1.79
N LEU A 28 8.11 -3.99 -1.54
CA LEU A 28 7.58 -3.78 -0.21
C LEU A 28 6.83 -5.06 0.18
N GLU A 29 7.49 -5.88 0.99
CA GLU A 29 6.88 -7.08 1.53
C GLU A 29 6.00 -6.68 2.70
N ILE A 30 4.81 -7.24 2.78
CA ILE A 30 3.89 -6.97 3.87
C ILE A 30 3.44 -8.26 4.53
N SER A 31 3.08 -8.16 5.80
CA SER A 31 2.49 -9.26 6.56
C SER A 31 1.38 -8.70 7.44
N ILE A 32 0.20 -9.30 7.31
CA ILE A 32 -0.98 -8.90 8.08
C ILE A 32 -1.59 -10.17 8.66
N ASN A 33 -1.53 -10.33 9.98
CA ASN A 33 -2.06 -11.52 10.64
C ASN A 33 -1.54 -12.82 10.01
N HIS A 34 -0.22 -12.85 9.72
CA HIS A 34 0.49 -13.97 9.08
C HIS A 34 0.16 -14.18 7.60
N ASN A 35 -0.65 -13.34 6.99
CA ASN A 35 -0.87 -13.36 5.54
C ASN A 35 0.10 -12.41 4.88
N GLU A 36 0.85 -12.93 3.92
CA GLU A 36 1.88 -12.16 3.24
C GLU A 36 1.37 -11.54 1.95
N GLY A 37 1.94 -10.40 1.61
CA GLY A 37 1.67 -9.72 0.35
C GLY A 37 2.90 -9.00 -0.15
N LEU A 38 2.80 -8.48 -1.37
CA LEU A 38 3.91 -7.81 -2.05
C LEU A 38 3.39 -6.58 -2.77
N ILE A 39 4.11 -5.47 -2.62
CA ILE A 39 3.87 -4.27 -3.40
C ILE A 39 5.14 -4.00 -4.21
N PHE A 40 5.00 -4.01 -5.52
CA PHE A 40 6.12 -3.82 -6.44
C PHE A 40 6.14 -2.37 -6.90
N ILE A 41 7.26 -1.68 -6.64
CA ILE A 41 7.45 -0.27 -6.98
C ILE A 41 8.63 -0.17 -7.95
N CYS A 42 8.45 0.55 -9.04
CA CYS A 42 9.49 0.75 -10.03
C CYS A 42 9.53 2.22 -10.46
N ASN A 43 10.68 2.86 -10.23
CA ASN A 43 10.88 4.28 -10.53
C ASN A 43 9.77 5.18 -9.95
N GLY A 44 9.35 4.88 -8.72
CA GLY A 44 8.31 5.62 -8.04
C GLY A 44 6.89 5.32 -8.50
N GLU A 45 6.69 4.30 -9.33
CA GLU A 45 5.36 3.89 -9.75
C GLU A 45 4.99 2.56 -9.13
N ILE A 46 3.75 2.44 -8.66
CA ILE A 46 3.24 1.16 -8.15
C ILE A 46 2.88 0.30 -9.35
N TYR A 47 3.69 -0.72 -9.59
CA TYR A 47 3.55 -1.58 -10.78
C TYR A 47 2.53 -2.68 -10.58
N ASN A 48 2.53 -3.30 -9.41
CA ASN A 48 1.66 -4.41 -9.13
C ASN A 48 1.59 -4.63 -7.63
N VAL A 49 0.53 -5.28 -7.20
CA VAL A 49 0.33 -5.65 -5.80
C VAL A 49 -0.22 -7.07 -5.76
N TYR A 50 0.27 -7.86 -4.81
CA TYR A 50 -0.28 -9.17 -4.54
C TYR A 50 -0.67 -9.27 -3.08
N TYR A 51 -1.90 -9.68 -2.81
CA TYR A 51 -2.36 -9.97 -1.46
C TYR A 51 -3.59 -10.85 -1.52
N ASN A 52 -3.67 -11.85 -0.65
CA ASN A 52 -4.85 -12.68 -0.47
C ASN A 52 -5.38 -13.24 -1.80
N ARG A 53 -4.46 -13.80 -2.63
CA ARG A 53 -4.76 -14.39 -3.93
C ARG A 53 -5.32 -13.42 -4.96
N LYS A 54 -5.14 -12.13 -4.72
CA LYS A 54 -5.54 -11.06 -5.65
C LYS A 54 -4.32 -10.32 -6.13
N TRP A 55 -4.43 -9.79 -7.34
CA TRP A 55 -3.40 -8.96 -7.94
C TRP A 55 -3.97 -7.60 -8.30
N GLY A 56 -3.11 -6.59 -8.36
CA GLY A 56 -3.49 -5.26 -8.83
C GLY A 56 -4.11 -4.38 -7.76
N LYS A 57 -4.93 -3.43 -8.19
CA LYS A 57 -5.50 -2.42 -7.29
C LYS A 57 -6.39 -3.01 -6.21
N ASP A 58 -7.16 -4.04 -6.54
CA ASP A 58 -8.04 -4.68 -5.55
C ASP A 58 -7.25 -5.24 -4.37
N ALA A 59 -6.07 -5.82 -4.65
CA ALA A 59 -5.19 -6.30 -3.59
C ALA A 59 -4.70 -5.16 -2.72
N LEU A 60 -4.33 -4.03 -3.33
CA LEU A 60 -3.84 -2.87 -2.60
C LEU A 60 -4.92 -2.30 -1.67
N PHE A 61 -6.14 -2.15 -2.17
CA PHE A 61 -7.23 -1.62 -1.35
C PHE A 61 -7.61 -2.57 -0.22
N GLU A 62 -7.50 -3.88 -0.44
CA GLU A 62 -7.74 -4.85 0.63
C GLU A 62 -6.71 -4.73 1.75
N ILE A 63 -5.43 -4.55 1.40
CA ILE A 63 -4.37 -4.33 2.40
C ILE A 63 -4.71 -3.17 3.32
N MET A 64 -5.29 -2.10 2.78
CA MET A 64 -5.59 -0.89 3.54
C MET A 64 -6.80 -1.02 4.47
N LEU A 65 -7.49 -2.16 4.47
CA LEU A 65 -8.60 -2.40 5.39
C LEU A 65 -8.13 -2.75 6.81
N TYR A 66 -6.87 -3.11 6.97
CA TYR A 66 -6.33 -3.56 8.24
C TYR A 66 -5.69 -2.42 9.02
N GLU A 67 -5.81 -2.46 10.34
CA GLU A 67 -5.33 -1.38 11.19
C GLU A 67 -3.81 -1.30 11.25
N TYR A 68 -3.14 -2.45 11.32
CA TYR A 68 -1.68 -2.53 11.42
C TYR A 68 -1.12 -3.39 10.29
N ILE A 69 -0.03 -2.94 9.73
CA ILE A 69 0.65 -3.62 8.64
C ILE A 69 2.13 -3.74 8.98
N ASP A 70 2.62 -4.97 9.03
CA ASP A 70 4.06 -5.24 9.14
C ASP A 70 4.66 -5.16 7.74
N PHE A 71 5.81 -4.51 7.62
CA PHE A 71 6.41 -4.31 6.31
C PHE A 71 7.92 -4.48 6.33
N CYS A 72 8.46 -4.76 5.15
CA CYS A 72 9.89 -4.78 4.89
C CYS A 72 10.11 -4.30 3.46
N PHE A 73 10.76 -3.15 3.30
CA PHE A 73 11.09 -2.65 1.95
C PHE A 73 12.52 -2.99 1.61
N ILE A 74 12.71 -3.62 0.46
CA ILE A 74 14.03 -3.98 -0.05
C ILE A 74 14.19 -3.30 -1.39
N GLU A 75 15.10 -2.33 -1.45
CA GLU A 75 15.45 -1.64 -2.70
C GLU A 75 16.18 -2.59 -3.63
N GLY A 76 15.83 -2.56 -4.90
CA GLY A 76 16.45 -3.40 -5.91
C GLY A 76 15.66 -3.39 -7.20
N ASN A 77 16.21 -4.01 -8.23
CA ASN A 77 15.54 -4.06 -9.52
C ASN A 77 14.33 -4.99 -9.49
N TYR A 78 13.25 -4.51 -10.08
CA TYR A 78 12.06 -5.31 -10.28
C TYR A 78 11.77 -5.41 -11.79
N LYS A 79 11.60 -6.63 -12.27
CA LYS A 79 11.31 -6.90 -13.68
C LYS A 79 10.06 -7.77 -13.84
N GLY A 80 9.06 -7.54 -13.04
CA GLY A 80 7.83 -8.30 -13.11
C GLY A 80 6.80 -7.65 -14.04
N GLU A 81 5.65 -8.30 -14.12
CA GLU A 81 4.52 -7.82 -14.90
C GLU A 81 3.92 -6.58 -14.25
N ARG A 82 3.54 -5.61 -15.07
CA ARG A 82 2.82 -4.44 -14.61
C ARG A 82 1.32 -4.69 -14.76
N ARG A 83 0.58 -4.55 -13.67
CA ARG A 83 -0.89 -4.67 -13.67
C ARG A 83 -1.60 -3.43 -13.19
N ILE A 84 -0.86 -2.43 -12.69
CA ILE A 84 -1.42 -1.16 -12.24
C ILE A 84 -0.86 -0.07 -13.14
N TRP A 85 -1.74 0.64 -13.83
CA TRP A 85 -1.35 1.63 -14.81
C TRP A 85 -1.66 3.06 -14.39
N ASP A 86 -2.41 3.22 -13.29
CA ASP A 86 -2.69 4.54 -12.73
C ASP A 86 -1.41 5.14 -12.18
N SER A 87 -1.32 6.47 -12.22
CA SER A 87 -0.18 7.15 -11.60
C SER A 87 -0.19 6.92 -10.09
N SER A 88 1.00 6.94 -9.48
CA SER A 88 1.10 6.79 -8.03
C SER A 88 0.36 7.88 -7.28
N GLU A 89 0.39 9.12 -7.79
CA GLU A 89 -0.34 10.22 -7.17
C GLU A 89 -1.84 9.94 -7.13
N LYS A 90 -2.40 9.46 -8.22
CA LYS A 90 -3.82 9.11 -8.27
C LYS A 90 -4.15 8.00 -7.28
N ILE A 91 -3.33 6.96 -7.24
CA ILE A 91 -3.54 5.83 -6.33
C ILE A 91 -3.52 6.31 -4.89
N ILE A 92 -2.51 7.11 -4.52
CA ILE A 92 -2.38 7.62 -3.15
C ILE A 92 -3.58 8.47 -2.76
N LEU A 93 -4.05 9.34 -3.65
CA LEU A 93 -5.23 10.15 -3.39
C LEU A 93 -6.47 9.28 -3.18
N GLU A 94 -6.62 8.23 -3.96
CA GLU A 94 -7.74 7.29 -3.79
C GLU A 94 -7.64 6.55 -2.45
N LEU A 95 -6.44 6.13 -2.05
CA LEU A 95 -6.23 5.46 -0.76
C LEU A 95 -6.56 6.38 0.40
N LEU A 96 -6.11 7.63 0.34
CA LEU A 96 -6.39 8.61 1.39
C LEU A 96 -7.88 8.93 1.49
N LYS A 97 -8.54 9.08 0.34
CA LYS A 97 -9.98 9.33 0.31
C LYS A 97 -10.75 8.16 0.92
N ASP A 98 -10.41 6.95 0.53
CA ASP A 98 -11.03 5.74 1.06
C ASP A 98 -10.82 5.62 2.57
N TYR A 99 -9.61 5.91 3.04
CA TYR A 99 -9.30 5.90 4.46
C TYR A 99 -10.13 6.94 5.22
N ASP A 100 -10.18 8.17 4.71
CA ASP A 100 -10.92 9.26 5.35
C ASP A 100 -12.42 8.96 5.43
N GLU A 101 -12.99 8.42 4.37
CA GLU A 101 -14.40 8.05 4.34
C GLU A 101 -14.73 6.96 5.35
N ARG A 102 -13.85 5.95 5.47
CA ARG A 102 -14.04 4.89 6.46
C ARG A 102 -13.92 5.41 7.88
N LYS A 103 -12.96 6.29 8.14
CA LYS A 103 -12.79 6.90 9.47
C LYS A 103 -13.95 7.82 9.82
N ALA A 104 -14.45 8.59 8.89
CA ALA A 104 -15.63 9.44 9.10
C ALA A 104 -16.85 8.60 9.46
N PHE A 105 -17.03 7.46 8.80
CA PHE A 105 -18.14 6.55 9.10
C PHE A 105 -18.00 5.96 10.51
N GLU A 106 -16.80 5.52 10.89
CA GLU A 106 -16.55 4.96 12.22
C GLU A 106 -16.82 5.95 13.35
N LEU A 107 -16.57 7.25 13.10
CA LEU A 107 -16.73 8.30 14.09
C LEU A 107 -18.12 8.94 14.05
N SER A 108 -18.99 8.50 13.18
CA SER A 108 -20.30 9.09 13.00
C SER A 108 -21.21 8.79 14.18
N PRO A 109 -21.91 9.80 14.74
CA PRO A 109 -22.88 9.58 15.81
C PRO A 109 -24.19 8.96 15.33
N ILE A 110 -24.33 8.73 14.05
CA ILE A 110 -25.56 8.19 13.45
C ILE A 110 -25.82 6.75 13.86
N ASN A 111 -24.86 6.10 14.46
CA ASN A 111 -24.95 4.69 14.82
C ASN A 111 -25.90 4.43 15.99
N ILE A 112 -26.64 5.38 16.32
CA ILE A 112 -27.67 5.24 17.35
C ILE A 112 -29.02 4.93 16.73
#